data_764541a580342a4792933befb3eab501
#
_entry.id   764541a580342a4792933befb3eab501
#
_cell.length_a   1.000
_cell.length_b   1.000
_cell.length_c   1.000
_cell.angle_alpha   90.00
_cell.angle_beta   90.00
_cell.angle_gamma   90.00
#
_symmetry.space_group_name_H-M   'P 1'
#
loop_
_entity.id
_entity.type
_entity.pdbx_description
1 polymer ?
#
loop_
_entity_poly.entity_id
_entity_poly.type
_entity_poly.pdbx_seq_one_letter_code
_entity_poly.pdbx_strand_id
1 'polypeptide(L)'
;MKSLARWALFALLLLSPALAQSLVSLAPTGAIAGFYVGDLSNSPYLQGIASDWRQSGLEAWLSRNLEKELGQDSDLLGIAQGGAFAAVYPDGGFFFVAKPSTRTMQAIRAEVKKAKVENGWLVERSAGMVNGVSRDLVFMATPRQAALFLGNKRGLRAPVSGDLFFWGEPPRNLDAEYGLPPRLGLTLASIKRISAGMKLTAGGYTTETRLELDRNADPAFSNLVLPREKPWELGEFPAGYSGGVGVLDLASSGRYLSSLLSDFDVKLNFDLQAFGTRYALVTVPGPRSSGVGNLEAPMGHQLIYLEVKDGATAEANFLAAVQNLAAFATPEGQGGFKVAGQEGGFKVLEVGLLGNLYYRLDGDKLVVATSKAALAAASGKLWKDRPEYQRFRVTVPQNAVSYSFGDQKGPGLESLATLRESIPQTIGAEDKETKELTDRLVKFLERVYNRLGNSISYSVIEGSTLVSRGFSEVRWK
;
A
#
# COMPACT_ATOMS: atom_id res chain seq x y z
N MET A 1 -3.85 18.30 14.30
CA MET A 1 -3.39 19.18 13.23
C MET A 1 -1.91 19.02 12.89
N LYS A 2 -0.93 19.13 13.82
CA LYS A 2 0.50 18.87 13.52
C LYS A 2 0.81 17.50 12.88
N SER A 3 -0.01 16.49 13.11
CA SER A 3 0.09 15.15 12.51
C SER A 3 -0.37 15.13 11.05
N LEU A 4 -1.47 15.80 10.70
CA LEU A 4 -2.04 15.83 9.34
C LEU A 4 -1.14 16.58 8.35
N ALA A 5 -0.53 17.70 8.77
CA ALA A 5 0.44 18.41 7.94
C ALA A 5 1.67 17.55 7.62
N ARG A 6 2.12 16.69 8.57
CA ARG A 6 3.20 15.71 8.33
C ARG A 6 2.80 14.63 7.33
N TRP A 7 1.55 14.15 7.36
CA TRP A 7 1.04 13.17 6.40
C TRP A 7 0.78 13.78 5.02
N ALA A 8 0.33 15.03 4.94
CA ALA A 8 0.20 15.75 3.68
C ALA A 8 1.57 16.02 3.04
N LEU A 9 2.58 16.35 3.84
CA LEU A 9 3.97 16.46 3.36
C LEU A 9 4.48 15.10 2.83
N PHE A 10 4.12 13.99 3.46
CA PHE A 10 4.48 12.65 3.03
C PHE A 10 3.79 12.26 1.71
N ALA A 11 2.53 12.65 1.52
CA ALA A 11 1.79 12.43 0.27
C ALA A 11 2.31 13.30 -0.89
N LEU A 12 2.80 14.51 -0.61
CA LEU A 12 3.39 15.42 -1.61
C LEU A 12 4.74 14.94 -2.15
N LEU A 13 5.48 14.15 -1.37
CA LEU A 13 6.75 13.58 -1.77
C LEU A 13 6.62 12.41 -2.77
N LEU A 14 5.41 12.03 -3.19
CA LEU A 14 5.16 10.83 -4.00
C LEU A 14 5.24 11.04 -5.54
N LEU A 15 5.78 12.14 -6.05
CA LEU A 15 5.60 12.48 -7.47
C LEU A 15 6.86 12.95 -8.23
N SER A 16 7.92 12.12 -8.53
CA SER A 16 8.81 12.43 -9.68
C SER A 16 10.01 11.53 -10.01
N PRO A 17 10.36 11.39 -11.28
CA PRO A 17 11.44 10.55 -11.74
C PRO A 17 12.69 11.21 -12.34
N ALA A 18 13.76 10.45 -12.39
CA ALA A 18 14.94 10.44 -13.26
C ALA A 18 16.31 10.98 -12.74
N LEU A 19 16.44 11.58 -11.56
CA LEU A 19 17.74 11.94 -10.96
C LEU A 19 18.14 11.05 -9.77
N ALA A 20 17.48 9.90 -9.61
CA ALA A 20 17.54 9.02 -8.46
C ALA A 20 18.95 8.76 -7.91
N GLN A 21 19.84 8.30 -8.74
CA GLN A 21 21.15 7.84 -8.27
C GLN A 21 22.08 8.98 -7.83
N SER A 22 21.94 10.19 -8.37
CA SER A 22 22.84 11.29 -8.02
C SER A 22 22.54 11.88 -6.63
N LEU A 23 21.25 12.11 -6.28
CA LEU A 23 20.89 12.65 -4.97
C LEU A 23 21.08 11.63 -3.84
N VAL A 24 20.74 10.36 -4.08
CA VAL A 24 20.95 9.27 -3.12
C VAL A 24 22.44 9.10 -2.81
N SER A 25 23.30 9.13 -3.81
CA SER A 25 24.73 8.98 -3.62
C SER A 25 25.39 10.15 -2.84
N LEU A 26 24.70 11.28 -2.70
CA LEU A 26 25.13 12.38 -1.84
C LEU A 26 24.94 12.07 -0.36
N ALA A 27 23.98 11.19 -0.01
CA ALA A 27 23.71 10.86 1.38
C ALA A 27 24.86 10.06 2.01
N PRO A 28 25.11 10.24 3.32
CA PRO A 28 25.99 9.39 4.09
C PRO A 28 25.56 7.92 4.02
N THR A 29 26.52 7.00 4.11
CA THR A 29 26.25 5.55 4.18
C THR A 29 25.61 5.17 5.52
N GLY A 30 24.95 3.99 5.57
CA GLY A 30 24.40 3.42 6.80
C GLY A 30 22.97 3.83 7.13
N ALA A 31 22.22 4.42 6.18
CA ALA A 31 20.80 4.65 6.37
C ALA A 31 20.01 3.33 6.45
N ILE A 32 19.07 3.27 7.40
CA ILE A 32 18.14 2.13 7.58
C ILE A 32 16.84 2.33 6.84
N ALA A 33 16.52 3.55 6.46
CA ALA A 33 15.39 3.85 5.61
C ALA A 33 15.73 5.01 4.67
N GLY A 34 15.06 5.02 3.52
CA GLY A 34 15.19 6.11 2.57
C GLY A 34 13.98 6.24 1.68
N PHE A 35 13.75 7.45 1.25
CA PHE A 35 12.69 7.81 0.34
C PHE A 35 13.23 8.76 -0.73
N TYR A 36 12.94 8.45 -1.97
CA TYR A 36 13.38 9.22 -3.13
C TYR A 36 12.22 9.65 -4.01
N VAL A 37 12.30 10.86 -4.47
CA VAL A 37 11.43 11.48 -5.46
C VAL A 37 12.31 12.09 -6.54
N GLY A 38 12.08 11.73 -7.79
CA GLY A 38 12.88 12.23 -8.91
C GLY A 38 12.50 13.63 -9.42
N ASP A 39 12.95 14.01 -10.60
CA ASP A 39 12.76 15.35 -11.19
C ASP A 39 11.33 15.56 -11.72
N LEU A 40 10.54 16.42 -11.03
CA LEU A 40 9.18 16.78 -11.42
C LEU A 40 9.13 17.58 -12.73
N SER A 41 10.17 18.35 -13.04
CA SER A 41 10.15 19.29 -14.15
C SER A 41 10.24 18.62 -15.52
N ASN A 42 10.86 17.43 -15.57
CA ASN A 42 11.17 16.73 -16.82
C ASN A 42 10.23 15.53 -17.12
N SER A 43 9.25 15.24 -16.24
CA SER A 43 8.29 14.18 -16.47
C SER A 43 6.92 14.69 -16.92
N PRO A 44 6.52 14.48 -18.18
CA PRO A 44 5.19 14.86 -18.66
C PRO A 44 4.07 14.15 -17.88
N TYR A 45 4.36 13.03 -17.26
CA TYR A 45 3.40 12.24 -16.50
C TYR A 45 3.09 12.91 -15.15
N LEU A 46 4.11 13.43 -14.50
CA LEU A 46 3.96 14.15 -13.24
C LEU A 46 3.34 15.52 -13.43
N GLN A 47 3.60 16.16 -14.57
CA GLN A 47 2.89 17.40 -14.94
C GLN A 47 1.38 17.15 -15.02
N GLY A 48 0.94 16.00 -15.52
CA GLY A 48 -0.46 15.59 -15.52
C GLY A 48 -1.03 15.50 -14.10
N ILE A 49 -0.33 14.82 -13.19
CA ILE A 49 -0.75 14.68 -11.79
C ILE A 49 -0.68 16.03 -11.06
N ALA A 50 0.37 16.81 -11.27
CA ALA A 50 0.48 18.16 -10.70
C ALA A 50 -0.63 19.09 -11.20
N SER A 51 -1.04 18.95 -12.47
CA SER A 51 -2.19 19.65 -13.02
C SER A 51 -3.49 19.25 -12.33
N ASP A 52 -3.72 17.94 -12.11
CA ASP A 52 -4.90 17.44 -11.41
C ASP A 52 -4.91 17.91 -9.95
N TRP A 53 -3.75 17.96 -9.29
CA TRP A 53 -3.56 18.47 -7.94
C TRP A 53 -3.95 19.97 -7.86
N ARG A 54 -3.48 20.82 -8.79
CA ARG A 54 -3.85 22.22 -8.87
C ARG A 54 -5.34 22.40 -9.13
N GLN A 55 -5.88 21.67 -10.10
CA GLN A 55 -7.28 21.75 -10.49
C GLN A 55 -8.25 21.24 -9.43
N SER A 56 -7.81 20.38 -8.53
CA SER A 56 -8.59 19.97 -7.34
C SER A 56 -8.65 21.06 -6.28
N GLY A 57 -7.74 22.04 -6.35
CA GLY A 57 -7.57 23.11 -5.37
C GLY A 57 -6.80 22.70 -4.11
N LEU A 58 -6.22 21.49 -4.08
CA LEU A 58 -5.40 21.01 -2.95
C LEU A 58 -4.15 21.86 -2.75
N GLU A 59 -3.48 22.27 -3.83
CA GLU A 59 -2.32 23.14 -3.76
C GLU A 59 -2.63 24.47 -3.02
N ALA A 60 -3.69 25.15 -3.46
CA ALA A 60 -4.10 26.40 -2.86
C ALA A 60 -4.58 26.26 -1.39
N TRP A 61 -5.17 25.12 -1.05
CA TRP A 61 -5.57 24.84 0.33
C TRP A 61 -4.36 24.60 1.23
N LEU A 62 -3.41 23.78 0.79
CA LEU A 62 -2.18 23.50 1.52
C LEU A 62 -1.32 24.76 1.72
N SER A 63 -1.09 25.53 0.65
CA SER A 63 -0.32 26.78 0.74
C SER A 63 -0.91 27.71 1.81
N ARG A 64 -2.23 27.97 1.78
CA ARG A 64 -2.89 28.84 2.77
C ARG A 64 -2.75 28.34 4.21
N ASN A 65 -2.83 27.01 4.44
CA ASN A 65 -2.74 26.46 5.78
C ASN A 65 -1.29 26.39 6.28
N LEU A 66 -0.34 26.17 5.39
CA LEU A 66 1.10 26.24 5.73
C LEU A 66 1.56 27.67 5.99
N GLU A 67 1.07 28.66 5.22
CA GLU A 67 1.31 30.08 5.49
C GLU A 67 0.81 30.49 6.88
N LYS A 68 -0.38 30.02 7.29
CA LYS A 68 -0.92 30.26 8.64
C LYS A 68 -0.06 29.65 9.75
N GLU A 69 0.51 28.45 9.54
CA GLU A 69 1.29 27.74 10.56
C GLU A 69 2.77 28.14 10.57
N LEU A 70 3.36 28.43 9.41
CA LEU A 70 4.79 28.71 9.24
C LEU A 70 5.11 30.19 9.06
N GLY A 71 4.10 31.02 8.85
CA GLY A 71 4.28 32.46 8.65
C GLY A 71 4.98 32.85 7.33
N GLN A 72 5.13 31.90 6.41
CA GLN A 72 5.87 32.10 5.15
C GLN A 72 5.20 31.38 3.99
N ASP A 73 5.29 31.99 2.80
CA ASP A 73 4.88 31.41 1.50
C ASP A 73 5.80 30.20 1.18
N SER A 74 5.36 28.99 1.51
CA SER A 74 6.14 27.78 1.34
C SER A 74 5.81 27.09 0.03
N ASP A 75 6.68 27.25 -0.97
CA ASP A 75 6.64 26.53 -2.25
C ASP A 75 7.23 25.11 -2.07
N LEU A 76 6.43 24.22 -1.45
CA LEU A 76 6.85 22.84 -1.19
C LEU A 76 7.14 22.05 -2.47
N LEU A 77 6.34 22.22 -3.51
CA LEU A 77 6.59 21.60 -4.82
C LEU A 77 7.86 22.18 -5.46
N GLY A 78 8.11 23.45 -5.27
CA GLY A 78 9.32 24.08 -5.73
C GLY A 78 10.59 23.55 -5.06
N ILE A 79 10.54 23.13 -3.78
CA ILE A 79 11.68 22.52 -3.09
C ILE A 79 12.10 21.20 -3.73
N ALA A 80 11.15 20.36 -4.14
CA ALA A 80 11.42 19.06 -4.73
C ALA A 80 11.37 19.04 -6.27
N GLN A 81 11.30 20.19 -6.94
CA GLN A 81 11.05 20.27 -8.38
C GLN A 81 12.07 19.49 -9.22
N GLY A 82 13.35 19.55 -8.90
CA GLY A 82 14.41 18.80 -9.56
C GLY A 82 14.76 17.48 -8.86
N GLY A 83 13.89 17.00 -7.98
CA GLY A 83 14.05 15.78 -7.20
C GLY A 83 14.42 16.03 -5.74
N ALA A 84 14.12 15.05 -4.89
CA ALA A 84 14.44 15.08 -3.47
C ALA A 84 14.75 13.67 -2.95
N PHE A 85 15.59 13.60 -1.93
CA PHE A 85 15.92 12.38 -1.22
C PHE A 85 15.96 12.62 0.29
N ALA A 86 15.37 11.71 1.05
CA ALA A 86 15.41 11.70 2.51
C ALA A 86 15.92 10.35 3.00
N ALA A 87 16.69 10.34 4.09
CA ALA A 87 17.20 9.14 4.73
C ALA A 87 17.12 9.24 6.26
N VAL A 88 16.89 8.09 6.90
CA VAL A 88 16.88 7.93 8.35
C VAL A 88 17.98 6.93 8.74
N TYR A 89 18.64 7.17 9.88
CA TYR A 89 19.78 6.40 10.36
C TYR A 89 19.45 5.72 11.71
N PRO A 90 20.21 4.66 12.09
CA PRO A 90 19.94 3.89 13.32
C PRO A 90 20.01 4.72 14.62
N ASP A 91 20.75 5.82 14.59
CA ASP A 91 20.89 6.76 15.72
C ASP A 91 19.78 7.82 15.80
N GLY A 92 18.69 7.64 15.03
CA GLY A 92 17.64 8.65 14.88
C GLY A 92 18.07 9.84 14.00
N GLY A 93 19.28 9.77 13.42
CA GLY A 93 19.77 10.79 12.49
C GLY A 93 18.93 10.89 11.23
N PHE A 94 18.92 12.10 10.66
CA PHE A 94 18.16 12.41 9.45
C PHE A 94 19.04 13.13 8.44
N PHE A 95 18.85 12.86 7.17
CA PHE A 95 19.45 13.57 6.04
C PHE A 95 18.42 13.79 4.94
N PHE A 96 18.33 15.01 4.47
CA PHE A 96 17.50 15.39 3.34
C PHE A 96 18.33 16.18 2.34
N VAL A 97 18.15 15.94 1.05
CA VAL A 97 18.73 16.73 -0.03
C VAL A 97 17.72 16.89 -1.15
N ALA A 98 17.65 18.08 -1.73
CA ALA A 98 16.75 18.38 -2.83
C ALA A 98 17.37 19.33 -3.85
N LYS A 99 16.82 19.31 -5.05
CA LYS A 99 17.09 20.27 -6.12
C LYS A 99 15.88 21.17 -6.32
N PRO A 100 15.83 22.35 -5.67
CA PRO A 100 14.71 23.27 -5.77
C PRO A 100 14.55 23.89 -7.16
N SER A 101 13.37 24.45 -7.41
CA SER A 101 13.16 25.35 -8.53
C SER A 101 14.07 26.59 -8.43
N THR A 102 14.34 27.24 -9.55
CA THR A 102 15.16 28.47 -9.56
C THR A 102 14.58 29.55 -8.64
N ARG A 103 13.25 29.71 -8.63
CA ARG A 103 12.53 30.68 -7.79
C ARG A 103 12.70 30.34 -6.30
N THR A 104 12.43 29.09 -5.93
CA THR A 104 12.55 28.60 -4.53
C THR A 104 14.00 28.69 -4.05
N MET A 105 14.97 28.33 -4.91
CA MET A 105 16.40 28.47 -4.61
C MET A 105 16.80 29.91 -4.32
N GLN A 106 16.29 30.88 -5.09
CA GLN A 106 16.54 32.31 -4.86
C GLN A 106 15.96 32.77 -3.52
N ALA A 107 14.74 32.34 -3.16
CA ALA A 107 14.11 32.65 -1.89
C ALA A 107 14.94 32.07 -0.71
N ILE A 108 15.31 30.78 -0.76
CA ILE A 108 16.13 30.12 0.28
C ILE A 108 17.46 30.88 0.45
N ARG A 109 18.13 31.26 -0.62
CA ARG A 109 19.40 32.00 -0.54
C ARG A 109 19.25 33.39 0.09
N ALA A 110 18.13 34.06 -0.12
CA ALA A 110 17.87 35.35 0.50
C ALA A 110 17.70 35.26 2.03
N GLU A 111 17.24 34.11 2.53
CA GLU A 111 17.04 33.88 3.96
C GLU A 111 18.31 33.47 4.70
N VAL A 112 19.25 32.78 4.04
CA VAL A 112 20.49 32.25 4.63
C VAL A 112 21.51 33.37 4.84
N LYS A 113 21.26 34.27 5.79
CA LYS A 113 22.07 35.47 6.02
C LYS A 113 23.29 35.26 6.93
N LYS A 114 23.28 34.18 7.77
CA LYS A 114 24.32 33.90 8.77
C LYS A 114 25.16 32.65 8.43
N ALA A 115 25.08 32.17 7.21
CA ALA A 115 25.76 30.97 6.77
C ALA A 115 27.28 31.18 6.67
N LYS A 116 28.02 30.12 7.00
CA LYS A 116 29.46 29.99 6.75
C LYS A 116 29.69 29.11 5.53
N VAL A 117 30.75 29.38 4.79
CA VAL A 117 31.15 28.52 3.67
C VAL A 117 31.90 27.30 4.21
N GLU A 118 31.39 26.11 3.95
CA GLU A 118 32.01 24.83 4.32
C GLU A 118 31.95 23.87 3.11
N ASN A 119 33.11 23.51 2.59
CA ASN A 119 33.23 22.58 1.43
C ASN A 119 32.32 22.92 0.24
N GLY A 120 32.20 24.22 -0.09
CA GLY A 120 31.40 24.70 -1.21
C GLY A 120 29.90 24.88 -0.92
N TRP A 121 29.48 24.71 0.34
CA TRP A 121 28.14 24.92 0.83
C TRP A 121 28.06 26.16 1.72
N LEU A 122 26.99 26.93 1.59
CA LEU A 122 26.60 27.90 2.60
C LEU A 122 25.85 27.15 3.70
N VAL A 123 26.44 27.06 4.88
CA VAL A 123 25.93 26.20 5.98
C VAL A 123 25.49 27.09 7.15
N GLU A 124 24.27 26.83 7.61
CA GLU A 124 23.69 27.42 8.80
C GLU A 124 23.38 26.32 9.82
N ARG A 125 23.72 26.55 11.09
CA ARG A 125 23.44 25.62 12.19
C ARG A 125 22.41 26.23 13.13
N SER A 126 21.35 25.48 13.37
CA SER A 126 20.32 25.79 14.36
C SER A 126 20.20 24.65 15.36
N ALA A 127 19.41 24.81 16.42
CA ALA A 127 19.26 23.81 17.46
C ALA A 127 18.83 22.44 16.90
N GLY A 128 19.76 21.48 16.86
CA GLY A 128 19.51 20.10 16.41
C GLY A 128 19.54 19.86 14.89
N MET A 129 19.70 20.88 14.05
CA MET A 129 19.70 20.75 12.60
C MET A 129 20.81 21.58 11.95
N VAL A 130 21.29 21.10 10.81
CA VAL A 130 22.24 21.79 9.94
C VAL A 130 21.63 21.90 8.56
N ASN A 131 21.48 23.13 8.08
CA ASN A 131 20.98 23.42 6.76
C ASN A 131 22.12 23.88 5.87
N GLY A 132 22.07 23.53 4.59
CA GLY A 132 23.08 23.99 3.66
C GLY A 132 22.54 24.23 2.25
N VAL A 133 23.12 25.22 1.59
CA VAL A 133 22.75 25.64 0.24
C VAL A 133 23.99 25.65 -0.63
N SER A 134 23.93 25.01 -1.79
CA SER A 134 24.96 25.08 -2.84
C SER A 134 24.42 25.84 -4.08
N ARG A 135 25.07 25.64 -5.23
CA ARG A 135 24.64 26.30 -6.48
C ARG A 135 23.21 25.90 -6.89
N ASP A 136 22.85 24.63 -6.74
CA ASP A 136 21.59 24.05 -7.26
C ASP A 136 20.94 23.05 -6.32
N LEU A 137 21.50 22.85 -5.13
CA LEU A 137 21.03 21.89 -4.15
C LEU A 137 20.85 22.55 -2.79
N VAL A 138 19.90 22.04 -2.03
CA VAL A 138 19.75 22.30 -0.59
C VAL A 138 19.86 20.98 0.18
N PHE A 139 20.39 21.04 1.40
CA PHE A 139 20.31 19.90 2.33
C PHE A 139 19.85 20.35 3.71
N MET A 140 19.27 19.41 4.44
CA MET A 140 18.95 19.52 5.86
C MET A 140 19.34 18.20 6.54
N ALA A 141 20.07 18.28 7.64
CA ALA A 141 20.55 17.07 8.31
C ALA A 141 20.72 17.29 9.81
N THR A 142 20.67 16.20 10.58
CA THR A 142 21.16 16.22 11.97
C THR A 142 22.67 16.47 12.00
N PRO A 143 23.25 17.02 13.09
CA PRO A 143 24.66 17.44 13.12
C PRO A 143 25.66 16.36 12.72
N ARG A 144 25.45 15.12 13.15
CA ARG A 144 26.30 13.97 12.79
C ARG A 144 26.26 13.68 11.30
N GLN A 145 25.05 13.62 10.71
CA GLN A 145 24.86 13.32 9.28
C GLN A 145 25.40 14.46 8.41
N ALA A 146 25.23 15.70 8.83
CA ALA A 146 25.83 16.87 8.18
C ALA A 146 27.37 16.81 8.19
N ALA A 147 27.97 16.44 9.31
CA ALA A 147 29.43 16.29 9.41
C ALA A 147 29.96 15.20 8.46
N LEU A 148 29.28 14.05 8.37
CA LEU A 148 29.62 13.00 7.43
C LEU A 148 29.49 13.47 5.98
N PHE A 149 28.39 14.13 5.64
CA PHE A 149 28.13 14.68 4.31
C PHE A 149 29.16 15.72 3.89
N LEU A 150 29.41 16.72 4.73
CA LEU A 150 30.39 17.78 4.47
C LEU A 150 31.82 17.22 4.46
N GLY A 151 32.12 16.18 5.27
CA GLY A 151 33.39 15.46 5.26
C GLY A 151 33.57 14.47 4.10
N ASN A 152 32.72 14.53 3.04
CA ASN A 152 32.75 13.67 1.86
C ASN A 152 32.58 12.15 2.15
N LYS A 153 32.04 11.77 3.30
CA LYS A 153 31.63 10.39 3.60
C LYS A 153 30.24 10.10 3.04
N ARG A 154 30.16 10.12 1.71
CA ARG A 154 28.93 9.95 0.90
C ARG A 154 28.97 8.59 0.21
N GLY A 155 27.92 8.23 -0.49
CA GLY A 155 27.88 7.04 -1.35
C GLY A 155 26.85 6.01 -0.93
N LEU A 156 25.75 6.45 -0.35
CA LEU A 156 24.60 5.57 -0.10
C LEU A 156 24.13 4.95 -1.42
N ARG A 157 23.79 3.65 -1.37
CA ARG A 157 23.19 2.93 -2.48
C ARG A 157 21.80 2.47 -2.08
N ALA A 158 20.79 2.86 -2.85
CA ALA A 158 19.45 2.36 -2.65
C ALA A 158 19.35 0.88 -3.07
N PRO A 159 18.59 0.06 -2.33
CA PRO A 159 18.37 -1.35 -2.69
C PRO A 159 17.39 -1.52 -3.85
N VAL A 160 16.71 -0.47 -4.26
CA VAL A 160 15.71 -0.41 -5.32
C VAL A 160 15.92 0.86 -6.13
N SER A 161 15.49 0.85 -7.38
CA SER A 161 15.55 2.00 -8.28
C SER A 161 14.16 2.31 -8.83
N GLY A 162 13.97 3.53 -9.28
CA GLY A 162 12.71 3.99 -9.88
C GLY A 162 12.68 5.50 -9.91
N ASP A 163 11.58 5.97 -10.41
CA ASP A 163 11.26 7.38 -10.45
C ASP A 163 10.77 7.86 -9.08
N LEU A 164 10.19 6.91 -8.35
CA LEU A 164 9.85 6.97 -6.94
C LEU A 164 10.35 5.69 -6.31
N PHE A 165 10.95 5.75 -5.16
CA PHE A 165 11.22 4.55 -4.39
C PHE A 165 11.37 4.83 -2.91
N PHE A 166 11.14 3.79 -2.12
CA PHE A 166 11.47 3.79 -0.71
C PHE A 166 12.05 2.44 -0.29
N TRP A 167 12.75 2.43 0.83
CA TRP A 167 13.08 1.22 1.56
C TRP A 167 13.09 1.50 3.05
N GLY A 168 12.94 0.44 3.83
CA GLY A 168 13.07 0.50 5.27
C GLY A 168 13.50 -0.85 5.83
N GLU A 169 14.34 -0.82 6.84
CA GLU A 169 14.73 -1.96 7.66
C GLU A 169 14.04 -1.79 9.02
N PRO A 170 13.21 -2.75 9.46
CA PRO A 170 12.59 -2.67 10.78
C PRO A 170 13.65 -2.55 11.86
N PRO A 171 13.44 -1.73 12.90
CA PRO A 171 14.33 -1.69 14.04
C PRO A 171 14.46 -3.07 14.70
N ARG A 172 15.66 -3.45 15.10
CA ARG A 172 15.94 -4.82 15.59
C ARG A 172 15.47 -5.09 17.03
N ASN A 173 15.11 -4.04 17.79
CA ASN A 173 14.75 -4.13 19.21
C ASN A 173 13.35 -3.58 19.48
N LEU A 174 12.42 -3.75 18.53
CA LEU A 174 11.04 -3.24 18.63
C LEU A 174 10.27 -3.79 19.84
N ASP A 175 10.48 -5.05 20.18
CA ASP A 175 9.87 -5.72 21.33
C ASP A 175 10.29 -5.07 22.65
N ALA A 176 11.58 -4.79 22.84
CA ALA A 176 12.11 -4.16 24.04
C ALA A 176 11.75 -2.67 24.15
N GLU A 177 11.69 -1.96 23.02
CA GLU A 177 11.46 -0.51 22.99
C GLU A 177 9.96 -0.14 23.02
N TYR A 178 9.11 -0.95 22.41
CA TYR A 178 7.67 -0.67 22.26
C TYR A 178 6.75 -1.65 22.98
N GLY A 179 7.29 -2.63 23.71
CA GLY A 179 6.50 -3.63 24.42
C GLY A 179 5.61 -4.48 23.52
N LEU A 180 6.09 -4.79 22.30
CA LEU A 180 5.30 -5.55 21.34
C LEU A 180 5.06 -6.97 21.83
N PRO A 181 3.89 -7.56 21.50
CA PRO A 181 3.63 -8.97 21.74
C PRO A 181 4.72 -9.86 21.14
N PRO A 182 5.14 -10.96 21.84
CA PRO A 182 6.30 -11.74 21.45
C PRO A 182 6.25 -12.27 20.01
N ARG A 183 5.07 -12.73 19.57
CA ARG A 183 4.90 -13.24 18.20
C ARG A 183 5.05 -12.16 17.14
N LEU A 184 4.49 -10.98 17.40
CA LEU A 184 4.62 -9.82 16.52
C LEU A 184 6.09 -9.35 16.45
N GLY A 185 6.79 -9.35 17.58
CA GLY A 185 8.22 -9.05 17.65
C GLY A 185 9.05 -9.99 16.78
N LEU A 186 8.83 -11.32 16.86
CA LEU A 186 9.49 -12.30 16.01
C LEU A 186 9.20 -12.10 14.52
N THR A 187 7.94 -11.81 14.19
CA THR A 187 7.53 -11.54 12.80
C THR A 187 8.27 -10.35 12.22
N LEU A 188 8.30 -9.24 12.96
CA LEU A 188 9.00 -8.03 12.53
C LEU A 188 10.51 -8.24 12.46
N ALA A 189 11.11 -9.00 13.40
CA ALA A 189 12.52 -9.35 13.37
C ALA A 189 12.90 -10.24 12.17
N SER A 190 11.94 -11.00 11.61
CA SER A 190 12.14 -11.79 10.40
C SER A 190 12.19 -10.95 9.12
N ILE A 191 11.71 -9.71 9.14
CA ILE A 191 11.78 -8.79 8.01
C ILE A 191 13.13 -8.09 8.01
N LYS A 192 14.00 -8.40 7.05
CA LYS A 192 15.28 -7.71 6.88
C LYS A 192 15.10 -6.34 6.25
N ARG A 193 14.27 -6.29 5.21
CA ARG A 193 14.03 -5.04 4.46
C ARG A 193 12.74 -5.13 3.68
N ILE A 194 12.05 -4.01 3.62
CA ILE A 194 10.97 -3.75 2.67
C ILE A 194 11.46 -2.66 1.72
N SER A 195 11.30 -2.86 0.42
CA SER A 195 11.58 -1.82 -0.57
C SER A 195 10.55 -1.83 -1.67
N ALA A 196 10.23 -0.66 -2.20
CA ALA A 196 9.36 -0.51 -3.35
C ALA A 196 9.86 0.60 -4.27
N GLY A 197 9.74 0.35 -5.56
CA GLY A 197 10.07 1.31 -6.61
C GLY A 197 8.96 1.40 -7.64
N MET A 198 8.79 2.58 -8.21
CA MET A 198 7.87 2.86 -9.29
C MET A 198 8.63 3.56 -10.41
N LYS A 199 8.42 3.12 -11.64
CA LYS A 199 8.95 3.75 -12.84
C LYS A 199 7.81 4.16 -13.75
N LEU A 200 7.77 5.44 -14.12
CA LEU A 200 6.75 5.99 -15.01
C LEU A 200 7.13 5.75 -16.48
N THR A 201 6.12 5.50 -17.30
CA THR A 201 6.28 5.23 -18.74
C THR A 201 5.19 5.94 -19.54
N ALA A 202 5.33 5.99 -20.86
CA ALA A 202 4.34 6.62 -21.74
C ALA A 202 2.93 6.00 -21.63
N GLY A 203 2.86 4.69 -21.35
CA GLY A 203 1.57 3.96 -21.27
C GLY A 203 1.08 3.71 -19.85
N GLY A 204 1.81 4.16 -18.82
CA GLY A 204 1.45 3.88 -17.44
C GLY A 204 2.63 3.93 -16.48
N TYR A 205 2.66 3.01 -15.52
CA TYR A 205 3.79 2.85 -14.61
C TYR A 205 4.06 1.37 -14.31
N THR A 206 5.31 1.06 -14.03
CA THR A 206 5.71 -0.24 -13.48
C THR A 206 6.06 -0.09 -12.01
N THR A 207 5.78 -1.12 -11.23
CA THR A 207 6.16 -1.20 -9.81
C THR A 207 6.99 -2.45 -9.56
N GLU A 208 7.93 -2.34 -8.62
CA GLU A 208 8.61 -3.49 -8.02
C GLU A 208 8.63 -3.30 -6.51
N THR A 209 8.12 -4.30 -5.78
CA THR A 209 8.20 -4.35 -4.31
C THR A 209 8.99 -5.59 -3.92
N ARG A 210 9.89 -5.47 -2.94
CA ARG A 210 10.69 -6.56 -2.40
C ARG A 210 10.49 -6.65 -0.90
N LEU A 211 10.20 -7.84 -0.42
CA LEU A 211 10.16 -8.19 1.00
C LEU A 211 11.27 -9.21 1.25
N GLU A 212 12.37 -8.76 1.84
CA GLU A 212 13.52 -9.61 2.19
C GLU A 212 13.33 -10.17 3.60
N LEU A 213 13.41 -11.49 3.74
CA LEU A 213 13.17 -12.17 5.01
C LEU A 213 14.43 -12.84 5.56
N ASP A 214 14.50 -12.92 6.89
CA ASP A 214 15.34 -13.87 7.61
C ASP A 214 14.54 -15.12 7.94
N ARG A 215 14.74 -16.19 7.17
CA ARG A 215 14.00 -17.44 7.35
C ARG A 215 14.22 -18.09 8.71
N ASN A 216 15.32 -17.77 9.38
CA ASN A 216 15.69 -18.39 10.66
C ASN A 216 15.03 -17.64 11.84
N ALA A 217 14.70 -16.37 11.70
CA ALA A 217 14.10 -15.58 12.76
C ALA A 217 12.64 -16.00 13.05
N ASP A 218 11.83 -16.17 12.01
CA ASP A 218 10.48 -16.72 12.09
C ASP A 218 10.22 -17.67 10.90
N PRO A 219 10.58 -18.97 11.02
CA PRO A 219 10.36 -19.93 9.94
C PRO A 219 8.88 -20.13 9.58
N ALA A 220 7.96 -19.97 10.54
CA ALA A 220 6.53 -20.12 10.29
C ALA A 220 6.03 -18.98 9.40
N PHE A 221 6.33 -17.74 9.73
CA PHE A 221 6.00 -16.58 8.89
C PHE A 221 6.67 -16.66 7.52
N SER A 222 7.96 -16.98 7.47
CA SER A 222 8.71 -17.11 6.23
C SER A 222 8.13 -18.14 5.27
N ASN A 223 7.65 -19.27 5.77
CA ASN A 223 7.02 -20.31 4.95
C ASN A 223 5.64 -19.86 4.41
N LEU A 224 4.90 -19.02 5.16
CA LEU A 224 3.64 -18.46 4.68
C LEU A 224 3.87 -17.46 3.53
N VAL A 225 4.89 -16.60 3.66
CA VAL A 225 5.18 -15.55 2.68
C VAL A 225 5.90 -16.07 1.44
N LEU A 226 6.64 -17.17 1.57
CA LEU A 226 7.47 -17.75 0.51
C LEU A 226 6.97 -19.14 0.07
N PRO A 227 5.74 -19.28 -0.48
CA PRO A 227 5.21 -20.56 -0.94
C PRO A 227 6.02 -21.10 -2.13
N ARG A 228 5.93 -22.42 -2.35
CA ARG A 228 6.68 -23.10 -3.41
C ARG A 228 5.80 -23.67 -4.51
N GLU A 229 4.49 -23.62 -4.34
CA GLU A 229 3.51 -24.18 -5.27
C GLU A 229 3.14 -23.16 -6.34
N LYS A 230 2.48 -23.63 -7.41
CA LYS A 230 1.93 -22.76 -8.45
C LYS A 230 0.46 -22.44 -8.15
N PRO A 231 0.02 -21.20 -8.40
CA PRO A 231 -1.38 -20.84 -8.30
C PRO A 231 -2.22 -21.50 -9.40
N TRP A 232 -3.54 -21.42 -9.25
CA TRP A 232 -4.46 -21.71 -10.36
C TRP A 232 -4.30 -20.71 -11.53
N GLU A 233 -4.89 -21.03 -12.66
CA GLU A 233 -5.02 -20.13 -13.78
C GLU A 233 -6.24 -19.21 -13.58
N LEU A 234 -6.00 -17.90 -13.43
CA LEU A 234 -7.09 -16.90 -13.26
C LEU A 234 -8.10 -16.94 -14.42
N GLY A 235 -7.64 -17.32 -15.61
CA GLY A 235 -8.49 -17.48 -16.80
C GLY A 235 -9.69 -18.41 -16.64
N GLU A 236 -9.64 -19.34 -15.68
CA GLU A 236 -10.70 -20.31 -15.40
C GLU A 236 -11.78 -19.79 -14.43
N PHE A 237 -11.63 -18.59 -13.91
CA PHE A 237 -12.55 -17.98 -12.97
C PHE A 237 -13.40 -16.90 -13.64
N PRO A 238 -14.60 -16.58 -13.09
CA PRO A 238 -15.45 -15.51 -13.58
C PRO A 238 -14.71 -14.17 -13.63
N ALA A 239 -15.00 -13.38 -14.65
CA ALA A 239 -14.42 -12.07 -14.81
C ALA A 239 -15.20 -11.01 -14.02
N GLY A 240 -14.47 -10.14 -13.32
CA GLY A 240 -15.01 -9.02 -12.56
C GLY A 240 -14.34 -7.70 -12.90
N TYR A 241 -14.26 -6.80 -11.94
CA TYR A 241 -13.38 -5.63 -11.99
C TYR A 241 -11.91 -6.06 -11.89
N SER A 242 -11.62 -6.90 -10.92
CA SER A 242 -10.31 -7.46 -10.72
C SER A 242 -10.38 -8.91 -10.29
N GLY A 243 -9.34 -9.67 -10.56
CA GLY A 243 -9.19 -11.03 -10.08
C GLY A 243 -7.73 -11.33 -9.79
N GLY A 244 -7.51 -12.23 -8.84
CA GLY A 244 -6.18 -12.68 -8.47
C GLY A 244 -6.18 -14.14 -8.08
N VAL A 245 -5.07 -14.81 -8.31
CA VAL A 245 -4.78 -16.17 -7.88
C VAL A 245 -3.48 -16.21 -7.12
N GLY A 246 -3.38 -17.08 -6.14
CA GLY A 246 -2.18 -17.20 -5.35
C GLY A 246 -2.09 -18.53 -4.62
N VAL A 247 -0.99 -18.65 -3.91
CA VAL A 247 -0.69 -19.79 -3.03
C VAL A 247 -0.53 -19.28 -1.61
N LEU A 248 -1.30 -19.85 -0.70
CA LEU A 248 -1.26 -19.56 0.74
C LEU A 248 -1.59 -20.85 1.50
N ASP A 249 -0.69 -21.37 2.31
CA ASP A 249 -0.99 -22.49 3.19
C ASP A 249 -1.99 -22.05 4.28
N LEU A 250 -3.28 -22.29 4.01
CA LEU A 250 -4.37 -21.87 4.90
C LEU A 250 -4.27 -22.52 6.28
N ALA A 251 -3.86 -23.79 6.36
CA ALA A 251 -3.70 -24.48 7.64
C ALA A 251 -2.60 -23.83 8.50
N SER A 252 -1.46 -23.55 7.91
CA SER A 252 -0.36 -22.85 8.60
C SER A 252 -0.73 -21.41 8.91
N SER A 253 -1.45 -20.72 8.01
CA SER A 253 -1.94 -19.35 8.23
C SER A 253 -2.90 -19.27 9.41
N GLY A 254 -3.84 -20.22 9.52
CA GLY A 254 -4.78 -20.31 10.65
C GLY A 254 -4.06 -20.47 11.98
N ARG A 255 -3.11 -21.42 12.07
CA ARG A 255 -2.28 -21.61 13.27
C ARG A 255 -1.46 -20.37 13.61
N TYR A 256 -0.84 -19.75 12.60
CA TYR A 256 -0.05 -18.55 12.79
C TYR A 256 -0.90 -17.39 13.31
N LEU A 257 -2.06 -17.15 12.71
CA LEU A 257 -3.00 -16.12 13.12
C LEU A 257 -3.53 -16.36 14.53
N SER A 258 -3.91 -17.60 14.85
CA SER A 258 -4.34 -17.98 16.21
C SER A 258 -3.25 -17.70 17.25
N SER A 259 -1.98 -18.01 16.93
CA SER A 259 -0.84 -17.72 17.80
C SER A 259 -0.62 -16.20 17.95
N LEU A 260 -0.75 -15.43 16.88
CA LEU A 260 -0.61 -13.96 16.94
C LEU A 260 -1.73 -13.33 17.77
N LEU A 261 -2.98 -13.77 17.60
CA LEU A 261 -4.13 -13.27 18.32
C LEU A 261 -4.10 -13.63 19.82
N SER A 262 -3.51 -14.79 20.16
CA SER A 262 -3.33 -15.20 21.57
C SER A 262 -2.42 -14.23 22.35
N ASP A 263 -1.49 -13.56 21.70
CA ASP A 263 -0.64 -12.52 22.30
C ASP A 263 -1.47 -11.27 22.73
N PHE A 264 -2.68 -11.11 22.20
CA PHE A 264 -3.63 -10.05 22.54
C PHE A 264 -4.82 -10.56 23.38
N ASP A 265 -4.67 -11.74 24.04
CA ASP A 265 -5.73 -12.42 24.80
C ASP A 265 -6.97 -12.79 23.96
N VAL A 266 -6.86 -12.80 22.63
CA VAL A 266 -7.93 -13.19 21.71
C VAL A 266 -7.80 -14.67 21.36
N LYS A 267 -8.72 -15.48 21.87
CA LYS A 267 -8.74 -16.94 21.65
C LYS A 267 -9.60 -17.28 20.43
N LEU A 268 -9.04 -17.18 19.24
CA LEU A 268 -9.64 -17.70 18.01
C LEU A 268 -8.87 -18.92 17.54
N ASN A 269 -9.58 -20.00 17.28
CA ASN A 269 -8.98 -21.22 16.74
C ASN A 269 -9.50 -21.44 15.31
N PHE A 270 -8.58 -21.41 14.35
CA PHE A 270 -8.88 -21.68 12.95
C PHE A 270 -8.27 -23.03 12.56
N ASP A 271 -9.08 -24.09 12.61
CA ASP A 271 -8.69 -25.37 12.03
C ASP A 271 -9.00 -25.34 10.52
N LEU A 272 -7.97 -25.20 9.71
CA LEU A 272 -8.07 -25.09 8.25
C LEU A 272 -7.29 -26.23 7.55
N GLN A 273 -7.07 -27.37 8.22
CA GLN A 273 -6.29 -28.50 7.69
C GLN A 273 -6.93 -29.14 6.45
N ALA A 274 -8.27 -29.09 6.35
CA ALA A 274 -9.00 -29.63 5.22
C ALA A 274 -8.86 -28.80 3.94
N PHE A 275 -8.26 -27.60 4.02
CA PHE A 275 -7.99 -26.77 2.87
C PHE A 275 -6.63 -27.07 2.25
N GLY A 276 -6.52 -26.80 0.95
CA GLY A 276 -5.26 -26.81 0.22
C GLY A 276 -4.50 -25.50 0.38
N THR A 277 -3.69 -25.19 -0.62
CA THR A 277 -2.81 -24.01 -0.62
C THR A 277 -3.21 -22.98 -1.65
N ARG A 278 -4.02 -23.34 -2.65
CA ARG A 278 -4.39 -22.46 -3.75
C ARG A 278 -5.67 -21.69 -3.45
N TYR A 279 -5.70 -20.44 -3.85
CA TYR A 279 -6.90 -19.61 -3.77
C TYR A 279 -7.06 -18.75 -5.03
N ALA A 280 -8.31 -18.32 -5.27
CA ALA A 280 -8.62 -17.26 -6.21
C ALA A 280 -9.59 -16.27 -5.56
N LEU A 281 -9.43 -15.01 -5.90
CA LEU A 281 -10.27 -13.90 -5.45
C LEU A 281 -10.72 -13.10 -6.67
N VAL A 282 -12.02 -12.85 -6.79
CA VAL A 282 -12.58 -12.03 -7.87
C VAL A 282 -13.46 -10.94 -7.26
N THR A 283 -13.12 -9.69 -7.53
CA THR A 283 -13.95 -8.53 -7.15
C THR A 283 -14.87 -8.19 -8.31
N VAL A 284 -16.17 -8.13 -8.06
CA VAL A 284 -17.17 -7.87 -9.08
C VAL A 284 -17.92 -6.56 -8.83
N PRO A 285 -18.48 -5.92 -9.88
CA PRO A 285 -19.33 -4.76 -9.69
C PRO A 285 -20.62 -5.15 -8.96
N GLY A 286 -21.11 -4.25 -8.12
CA GLY A 286 -22.38 -4.45 -7.43
C GLY A 286 -22.93 -3.14 -6.88
N PRO A 287 -24.19 -3.12 -6.43
CA PRO A 287 -24.78 -1.97 -5.80
C PRO A 287 -24.05 -1.68 -4.48
N ARG A 288 -23.86 -0.40 -4.17
CA ARG A 288 -23.25 0.00 -2.90
C ARG A 288 -24.14 -0.41 -1.74
N SER A 289 -23.52 -1.00 -0.73
CA SER A 289 -24.16 -1.22 0.56
C SER A 289 -23.99 0.03 1.42
N SER A 290 -25.10 0.66 1.81
CA SER A 290 -25.11 1.86 2.66
C SER A 290 -25.18 1.52 4.15
N GLY A 291 -25.00 0.26 4.54
CA GLY A 291 -25.17 -0.19 5.94
C GLY A 291 -23.87 -0.30 6.72
N VAL A 292 -23.77 0.42 7.83
CA VAL A 292 -22.78 0.15 8.88
C VAL A 292 -23.11 -1.23 9.47
N GLY A 293 -22.15 -2.17 9.45
CA GLY A 293 -22.33 -3.53 9.99
C GLY A 293 -22.61 -4.61 8.97
N ASN A 294 -22.58 -4.33 7.66
CA ASN A 294 -22.69 -5.33 6.62
C ASN A 294 -21.28 -5.70 6.08
N LEU A 295 -20.96 -7.00 5.94
CA LEU A 295 -19.70 -7.49 5.34
C LEU A 295 -19.47 -6.96 3.92
N GLU A 296 -20.54 -6.63 3.19
CA GLU A 296 -20.43 -6.02 1.86
C GLU A 296 -19.69 -4.67 1.90
N ALA A 297 -19.83 -3.89 2.98
CA ALA A 297 -19.20 -2.57 3.08
C ALA A 297 -17.66 -2.63 3.15
N PRO A 298 -17.03 -3.44 4.02
CA PRO A 298 -15.57 -3.55 4.08
C PRO A 298 -14.96 -4.47 3.02
N MET A 299 -15.67 -5.53 2.59
CA MET A 299 -15.12 -6.53 1.67
C MET A 299 -15.49 -6.28 0.20
N GLY A 300 -16.51 -5.45 -0.09
CA GLY A 300 -17.08 -5.30 -1.41
C GLY A 300 -17.74 -6.60 -1.92
N HIS A 301 -17.99 -6.66 -3.22
CA HIS A 301 -18.62 -7.82 -3.85
C HIS A 301 -17.54 -8.78 -4.34
N GLN A 302 -17.32 -9.87 -3.59
CA GLN A 302 -16.20 -10.79 -3.85
C GLN A 302 -16.67 -12.23 -4.02
N LEU A 303 -16.05 -12.92 -4.97
CA LEU A 303 -16.03 -14.37 -5.08
C LEU A 303 -14.69 -14.87 -4.60
N ILE A 304 -14.69 -15.76 -3.62
CA ILE A 304 -13.51 -16.37 -3.02
C ILE A 304 -13.55 -17.86 -3.33
N TYR A 305 -12.48 -18.38 -3.89
CA TYR A 305 -12.31 -19.79 -4.18
C TYR A 305 -11.14 -20.30 -3.34
N LEU A 306 -11.39 -21.33 -2.54
CA LEU A 306 -10.39 -21.98 -1.70
C LEU A 306 -10.25 -23.44 -2.11
N GLU A 307 -9.02 -23.90 -2.28
CA GLU A 307 -8.74 -25.32 -2.54
C GLU A 307 -9.16 -26.18 -1.36
N VAL A 308 -9.78 -27.31 -1.63
CA VAL A 308 -10.29 -28.25 -0.63
C VAL A 308 -9.67 -29.62 -0.84
N LYS A 309 -9.17 -30.23 0.24
CA LYS A 309 -8.65 -31.61 0.27
C LYS A 309 -9.72 -32.63 0.67
N ASP A 310 -10.57 -32.21 1.61
CA ASP A 310 -11.71 -33.01 2.11
C ASP A 310 -12.93 -32.10 2.27
N GLY A 311 -13.94 -32.30 1.41
CA GLY A 311 -15.10 -31.41 1.32
C GLY A 311 -15.93 -31.33 2.59
N ALA A 312 -16.22 -32.46 3.23
CA ALA A 312 -17.07 -32.47 4.42
C ALA A 312 -16.39 -31.78 5.60
N THR A 313 -15.10 -32.05 5.80
CA THR A 313 -14.30 -31.42 6.86
C THR A 313 -14.07 -29.94 6.54
N ALA A 314 -13.83 -29.55 5.28
CA ALA A 314 -13.64 -28.16 4.88
C ALA A 314 -14.90 -27.33 5.11
N GLU A 315 -16.09 -27.86 4.82
CA GLU A 315 -17.35 -27.17 5.12
C GLU A 315 -17.51 -26.94 6.63
N ALA A 316 -17.27 -27.95 7.44
CA ALA A 316 -17.36 -27.83 8.90
C ALA A 316 -16.36 -26.80 9.45
N ASN A 317 -15.11 -26.83 8.97
CA ASN A 317 -14.07 -25.89 9.38
C ASN A 317 -14.39 -24.46 8.92
N PHE A 318 -14.93 -24.28 7.73
CA PHE A 318 -15.40 -22.97 7.25
C PHE A 318 -16.50 -22.40 8.13
N LEU A 319 -17.52 -23.20 8.45
CA LEU A 319 -18.62 -22.76 9.32
C LEU A 319 -18.11 -22.40 10.73
N ALA A 320 -17.21 -23.19 11.29
CA ALA A 320 -16.59 -22.90 12.59
C ALA A 320 -15.76 -21.59 12.54
N ALA A 321 -15.02 -21.37 11.46
CA ALA A 321 -14.25 -20.11 11.28
C ALA A 321 -15.16 -18.89 11.18
N VAL A 322 -16.26 -18.96 10.41
CA VAL A 322 -17.25 -17.89 10.32
C VAL A 322 -17.95 -17.64 11.65
N GLN A 323 -18.27 -18.68 12.40
CA GLN A 323 -18.84 -18.56 13.75
C GLN A 323 -17.91 -17.81 14.70
N ASN A 324 -16.63 -18.17 14.70
CA ASN A 324 -15.62 -17.52 15.53
C ASN A 324 -15.48 -16.02 15.17
N LEU A 325 -15.45 -15.70 13.87
CA LEU A 325 -15.39 -14.32 13.40
C LEU A 325 -16.67 -13.54 13.76
N ALA A 326 -17.85 -14.15 13.62
CA ALA A 326 -19.11 -13.52 14.01
C ALA A 326 -19.16 -13.22 15.52
N ALA A 327 -18.74 -14.15 16.35
CA ALA A 327 -18.67 -13.97 17.79
C ALA A 327 -17.71 -12.84 18.20
N PHE A 328 -16.58 -12.70 17.48
CA PHE A 328 -15.61 -11.63 17.72
C PHE A 328 -16.12 -10.25 17.27
N ALA A 329 -16.83 -10.20 16.14
CA ALA A 329 -17.25 -8.95 15.51
C ALA A 329 -18.54 -8.34 16.09
N THR A 330 -19.26 -9.07 16.94
CA THR A 330 -20.55 -8.64 17.48
C THR A 330 -20.54 -8.49 19.00
N PRO A 331 -21.23 -7.50 19.59
CA PRO A 331 -21.38 -7.41 21.04
C PRO A 331 -21.99 -8.68 21.63
N GLU A 332 -21.67 -8.97 22.88
CA GLU A 332 -22.15 -10.17 23.59
C GLU A 332 -23.67 -10.39 23.41
N GLY A 333 -24.04 -11.56 22.92
CA GLY A 333 -25.42 -12.00 22.74
C GLY A 333 -26.07 -11.72 21.37
N GLN A 334 -25.41 -11.02 20.44
CA GLN A 334 -25.96 -10.72 19.10
C GLN A 334 -25.25 -11.51 17.96
N GLY A 335 -24.23 -12.29 18.27
CA GLY A 335 -23.39 -13.02 17.32
C GLY A 335 -23.90 -14.39 16.94
N GLY A 336 -25.09 -14.50 16.39
CA GLY A 336 -25.64 -15.75 15.85
C GLY A 336 -25.30 -15.90 14.36
N PHE A 337 -25.04 -17.15 13.93
CA PHE A 337 -25.11 -17.48 12.52
C PHE A 337 -26.03 -18.68 12.31
N LYS A 338 -26.69 -18.76 11.17
CA LYS A 338 -27.48 -19.92 10.79
C LYS A 338 -27.42 -20.15 9.28
N VAL A 339 -27.53 -21.41 8.86
CA VAL A 339 -27.79 -21.76 7.47
C VAL A 339 -29.27 -21.53 7.21
N ALA A 340 -29.59 -20.52 6.40
CA ALA A 340 -30.97 -20.02 6.19
C ALA A 340 -31.68 -20.62 4.96
N GLY A 341 -30.97 -21.39 4.13
CA GLY A 341 -31.57 -22.00 2.92
C GLY A 341 -30.56 -22.10 1.78
N GLN A 342 -31.08 -22.06 0.55
CA GLN A 342 -30.28 -22.09 -0.68
C GLN A 342 -30.75 -21.03 -1.68
N GLU A 343 -29.81 -20.41 -2.37
CA GLU A 343 -30.06 -19.45 -3.44
C GLU A 343 -29.04 -19.68 -4.59
N GLY A 344 -29.49 -19.88 -5.82
CA GLY A 344 -28.60 -20.11 -6.96
C GLY A 344 -27.66 -21.32 -6.85
N GLY A 345 -28.04 -22.36 -6.10
CA GLY A 345 -27.19 -23.53 -5.82
C GLY A 345 -26.14 -23.30 -4.72
N PHE A 346 -26.16 -22.17 -4.05
CA PHE A 346 -25.34 -21.86 -2.86
C PHE A 346 -26.17 -22.00 -1.59
N LYS A 347 -25.56 -22.46 -0.53
CA LYS A 347 -26.11 -22.37 0.83
C LYS A 347 -25.99 -20.92 1.32
N VAL A 348 -27.06 -20.41 1.94
CA VAL A 348 -27.10 -19.05 2.50
C VAL A 348 -26.76 -19.12 3.97
N LEU A 349 -25.76 -18.35 4.36
CA LEU A 349 -25.31 -18.23 5.74
C LEU A 349 -25.63 -16.81 6.23
N GLU A 350 -26.60 -16.68 7.10
CA GLU A 350 -26.92 -15.43 7.80
C GLU A 350 -25.94 -15.24 8.96
N VAL A 351 -25.17 -14.15 8.96
CA VAL A 351 -24.08 -13.89 9.93
C VAL A 351 -24.44 -12.63 10.73
N GLY A 352 -25.49 -12.70 11.53
CA GLY A 352 -25.93 -11.62 12.43
C GLY A 352 -25.94 -10.24 11.73
N LEU A 353 -25.28 -9.26 12.33
CA LEU A 353 -25.14 -7.91 11.77
C LEU A 353 -24.23 -7.82 10.53
N LEU A 354 -23.44 -8.86 10.23
CA LEU A 354 -22.49 -8.87 9.13
C LEU A 354 -23.17 -9.20 7.78
N GLY A 355 -24.45 -9.57 7.77
CA GLY A 355 -25.21 -9.85 6.55
C GLY A 355 -25.11 -11.29 6.09
N ASN A 356 -25.32 -11.54 4.79
CA ASN A 356 -25.39 -12.87 4.21
C ASN A 356 -24.10 -13.22 3.47
N LEU A 357 -23.57 -14.42 3.74
CA LEU A 357 -22.59 -15.10 2.91
C LEU A 357 -23.26 -16.21 2.14
N TYR A 358 -22.79 -16.50 0.94
CA TYR A 358 -23.26 -17.58 0.09
C TYR A 358 -22.08 -18.50 -0.16
N TYR A 359 -22.26 -19.82 0.05
CA TYR A 359 -21.17 -20.75 -0.18
C TYR A 359 -21.66 -22.06 -0.80
N ARG A 360 -20.76 -22.71 -1.53
CA ARG A 360 -20.96 -24.09 -2.03
C ARG A 360 -19.63 -24.80 -2.17
N LEU A 361 -19.69 -26.12 -2.07
CA LEU A 361 -18.60 -26.98 -2.53
C LEU A 361 -18.78 -27.26 -4.03
N ASP A 362 -17.71 -27.11 -4.79
CA ASP A 362 -17.67 -27.33 -6.23
C ASP A 362 -16.39 -28.12 -6.59
N GLY A 363 -16.53 -29.46 -6.59
CA GLY A 363 -15.40 -30.36 -6.74
C GLY A 363 -14.37 -30.18 -5.61
N ASP A 364 -13.17 -29.78 -6.01
CA ASP A 364 -12.04 -29.52 -5.12
C ASP A 364 -11.98 -28.06 -4.59
N LYS A 365 -13.09 -27.30 -4.69
CA LYS A 365 -13.15 -25.89 -4.30
C LYS A 365 -14.31 -25.62 -3.35
N LEU A 366 -14.04 -24.85 -2.29
CA LEU A 366 -15.06 -24.08 -1.57
C LEU A 366 -15.20 -22.71 -2.26
N VAL A 367 -16.39 -22.40 -2.72
CA VAL A 367 -16.73 -21.12 -3.35
C VAL A 367 -17.56 -20.30 -2.37
N VAL A 368 -17.10 -19.09 -2.05
CA VAL A 368 -17.80 -18.16 -1.16
C VAL A 368 -18.09 -16.86 -1.93
N ALA A 369 -19.35 -16.40 -1.90
CA ALA A 369 -19.76 -15.11 -2.41
C ALA A 369 -20.18 -14.21 -1.23
N THR A 370 -19.63 -12.99 -1.19
CA THR A 370 -19.90 -12.05 -0.09
C THR A 370 -21.19 -11.24 -0.29
N SER A 371 -21.87 -11.40 -1.42
CA SER A 371 -23.08 -10.67 -1.74
C SER A 371 -23.88 -11.33 -2.85
N LYS A 372 -25.12 -10.88 -3.06
CA LYS A 372 -25.94 -11.31 -4.21
C LYS A 372 -25.32 -10.93 -5.56
N ALA A 373 -24.64 -9.80 -5.64
CA ALA A 373 -23.92 -9.40 -6.86
C ALA A 373 -22.78 -10.38 -7.16
N ALA A 374 -22.02 -10.77 -6.16
CA ALA A 374 -20.97 -11.78 -6.29
C ALA A 374 -21.57 -13.15 -6.66
N LEU A 375 -22.67 -13.56 -6.01
CA LEU A 375 -23.40 -14.78 -6.35
C LEU A 375 -23.83 -14.83 -7.82
N ALA A 376 -24.42 -13.75 -8.32
CA ALA A 376 -24.84 -13.64 -9.72
C ALA A 376 -23.65 -13.72 -10.70
N ALA A 377 -22.51 -13.18 -10.32
CA ALA A 377 -21.28 -13.22 -11.12
C ALA A 377 -20.62 -14.59 -11.21
N ALA A 378 -20.93 -15.51 -10.27
CA ALA A 378 -20.32 -16.85 -10.23
C ALA A 378 -20.53 -17.68 -11.51
N SER A 379 -21.58 -17.38 -12.29
CA SER A 379 -21.87 -17.99 -13.58
C SER A 379 -21.53 -17.09 -14.78
N GLY A 380 -20.76 -16.03 -14.56
CA GLY A 380 -20.42 -15.04 -15.57
C GLY A 380 -19.38 -15.52 -16.60
N LYS A 381 -19.06 -14.65 -17.57
CA LYS A 381 -17.96 -14.87 -18.52
C LYS A 381 -16.63 -15.05 -17.78
N LEU A 382 -15.75 -15.89 -18.28
CA LEU A 382 -14.47 -16.16 -17.68
C LEU A 382 -13.41 -15.11 -18.07
N TRP A 383 -12.37 -14.96 -17.26
CA TRP A 383 -11.27 -14.07 -17.58
C TRP A 383 -10.59 -14.41 -18.91
N LYS A 384 -10.44 -15.71 -19.24
CA LYS A 384 -9.85 -16.15 -20.51
C LYS A 384 -10.60 -15.64 -21.74
N ASP A 385 -11.87 -15.27 -21.61
CA ASP A 385 -12.69 -14.75 -22.71
C ASP A 385 -12.50 -13.24 -22.93
N ARG A 386 -11.69 -12.58 -22.09
CA ARG A 386 -11.38 -11.13 -22.20
C ARG A 386 -10.05 -10.90 -22.92
N PRO A 387 -10.06 -10.21 -24.10
CA PRO A 387 -8.82 -9.93 -24.85
C PRO A 387 -7.77 -9.16 -24.02
N GLU A 388 -8.21 -8.24 -23.15
CA GLU A 388 -7.35 -7.47 -22.30
C GLU A 388 -6.57 -8.38 -21.34
N TYR A 389 -7.25 -9.33 -20.71
CA TYR A 389 -6.61 -10.31 -19.84
C TYR A 389 -5.56 -11.13 -20.61
N GLN A 390 -5.91 -11.64 -21.79
CA GLN A 390 -4.99 -12.45 -22.60
C GLN A 390 -3.71 -11.67 -22.97
N ARG A 391 -3.84 -10.39 -23.31
CA ARG A 391 -2.70 -9.52 -23.62
C ARG A 391 -1.74 -9.38 -22.43
N PHE A 392 -2.27 -9.26 -21.22
CA PHE A 392 -1.44 -9.11 -20.03
C PHE A 392 -0.94 -10.46 -19.47
N ARG A 393 -1.72 -11.54 -19.62
CA ARG A 393 -1.37 -12.87 -19.06
C ARG A 393 -0.01 -13.37 -19.55
N VAL A 394 0.36 -13.06 -20.78
CA VAL A 394 1.66 -13.46 -21.37
C VAL A 394 2.86 -12.83 -20.68
N THR A 395 2.67 -11.75 -19.92
CA THR A 395 3.75 -11.10 -19.15
C THR A 395 4.01 -11.75 -17.80
N VAL A 396 3.11 -12.63 -17.33
CA VAL A 396 3.26 -13.34 -16.06
C VAL A 396 4.22 -14.49 -16.22
N PRO A 397 5.33 -14.55 -15.46
CA PRO A 397 6.29 -15.63 -15.55
C PRO A 397 5.72 -16.96 -15.05
N GLN A 398 6.25 -18.07 -15.58
CA GLN A 398 5.77 -19.43 -15.22
C GLN A 398 6.02 -19.81 -13.76
N ASN A 399 6.99 -19.17 -13.10
CA ASN A 399 7.32 -19.39 -11.70
C ASN A 399 6.65 -18.38 -10.74
N ALA A 400 5.65 -17.65 -11.21
CA ALA A 400 4.85 -16.79 -10.34
C ALA A 400 4.12 -17.63 -9.29
N VAL A 401 4.16 -17.18 -8.04
CA VAL A 401 3.43 -17.77 -6.90
C VAL A 401 2.08 -17.09 -6.65
N SER A 402 1.89 -15.92 -7.21
CA SER A 402 0.60 -15.24 -7.29
C SER A 402 0.61 -14.27 -8.48
N TYR A 403 -0.57 -13.97 -9.00
CA TYR A 403 -0.75 -12.87 -9.93
C TYR A 403 -2.20 -12.35 -9.90
N SER A 404 -2.37 -11.09 -10.27
CA SER A 404 -3.68 -10.45 -10.37
C SER A 404 -3.78 -9.61 -11.63
N PHE A 405 -4.99 -9.48 -12.13
CA PHE A 405 -5.34 -8.62 -13.25
C PHE A 405 -6.64 -7.88 -12.95
N GLY A 406 -6.78 -6.64 -13.40
CA GLY A 406 -8.05 -5.94 -13.23
C GLY A 406 -8.06 -4.52 -13.73
N ASP A 407 -9.25 -3.95 -13.79
CA ASP A 407 -9.50 -2.53 -13.95
C ASP A 407 -9.32 -1.82 -12.61
N GLN A 408 -8.50 -0.78 -12.59
CA GLN A 408 -8.29 0.03 -11.39
C GLN A 408 -9.28 1.18 -11.27
N LYS A 409 -9.87 1.62 -12.38
CA LYS A 409 -10.78 2.77 -12.42
C LYS A 409 -12.06 2.49 -11.67
N GLY A 410 -12.76 1.39 -12.00
CA GLY A 410 -14.04 1.05 -11.41
C GLY A 410 -14.01 0.98 -9.88
N PRO A 411 -13.21 0.05 -9.31
CA PRO A 411 -13.09 -0.08 -7.85
C PRO A 411 -12.60 1.20 -7.17
N GLY A 412 -11.68 1.95 -7.81
CA GLY A 412 -11.17 3.20 -7.28
C GLY A 412 -12.26 4.25 -7.12
N LEU A 413 -13.11 4.43 -8.14
CA LEU A 413 -14.23 5.39 -8.09
C LEU A 413 -15.30 4.94 -7.08
N GLU A 414 -15.58 3.66 -6.95
CA GLU A 414 -16.50 3.11 -5.94
C GLU A 414 -15.99 3.38 -4.52
N SER A 415 -14.70 3.11 -4.28
CA SER A 415 -14.06 3.38 -2.98
C SER A 415 -14.10 4.86 -2.61
N LEU A 416 -13.90 5.78 -3.58
CA LEU A 416 -14.00 7.22 -3.33
C LEU A 416 -15.41 7.65 -2.94
N ALA A 417 -16.43 7.05 -3.51
CA ALA A 417 -17.78 7.38 -3.15
C ALA A 417 -18.10 6.95 -1.71
N THR A 418 -17.63 5.76 -1.28
CA THR A 418 -17.73 5.31 0.11
C THR A 418 -16.95 6.24 1.05
N LEU A 419 -15.74 6.64 0.67
CA LEU A 419 -14.93 7.58 1.43
C LEU A 419 -15.65 8.93 1.64
N ARG A 420 -16.30 9.44 0.59
CA ARG A 420 -17.06 10.70 0.64
C ARG A 420 -18.23 10.65 1.62
N GLU A 421 -18.85 9.50 1.77
CA GLU A 421 -19.96 9.29 2.71
C GLU A 421 -19.48 9.04 4.15
N SER A 422 -18.36 8.34 4.33
CA SER A 422 -17.86 7.90 5.64
C SER A 422 -17.06 8.97 6.40
N ILE A 423 -16.29 9.82 5.71
CA ILE A 423 -15.42 10.82 6.35
C ILE A 423 -16.21 11.82 7.20
N PRO A 424 -17.35 12.39 6.76
CA PRO A 424 -18.14 13.29 7.61
C PRO A 424 -18.68 12.64 8.88
N GLN A 425 -18.91 11.33 8.84
CA GLN A 425 -19.43 10.56 9.99
C GLN A 425 -18.33 10.23 11.01
N THR A 426 -17.06 10.07 10.56
CA THR A 426 -15.95 9.62 11.42
C THR A 426 -15.22 10.79 12.10
N ILE A 427 -15.15 11.97 11.46
CA ILE A 427 -14.30 13.09 11.92
C ILE A 427 -15.13 14.20 12.60
N GLY A 428 -16.46 14.06 12.64
CA GLY A 428 -17.37 15.10 13.12
C GLY A 428 -17.63 16.16 12.04
N ALA A 429 -18.86 16.23 11.55
CA ALA A 429 -19.30 17.05 10.43
C ALA A 429 -19.16 18.59 10.62
N GLU A 430 -18.65 19.04 11.77
CA GLU A 430 -18.65 20.46 12.17
C GLU A 430 -17.38 21.22 11.76
N ASP A 431 -16.27 20.52 11.44
CA ASP A 431 -15.04 21.20 11.02
C ASP A 431 -15.05 21.49 9.51
N LYS A 432 -15.32 22.76 9.18
CA LYS A 432 -15.35 23.27 7.80
C LYS A 432 -14.03 23.04 7.06
N GLU A 433 -12.88 23.12 7.73
CA GLU A 433 -11.56 22.94 7.12
C GLU A 433 -11.32 21.48 6.72
N THR A 434 -11.71 20.53 7.58
CA THR A 434 -11.63 19.10 7.28
C THR A 434 -12.54 18.70 6.13
N LYS A 435 -13.75 19.25 6.07
CA LYS A 435 -14.69 19.02 4.95
C LYS A 435 -14.12 19.56 3.62
N GLU A 436 -13.57 20.78 3.64
CA GLU A 436 -12.96 21.37 2.45
C GLU A 436 -11.76 20.55 1.97
N LEU A 437 -10.88 20.07 2.86
CA LEU A 437 -9.76 19.19 2.54
C LEU A 437 -10.24 17.88 1.90
N THR A 438 -11.24 17.26 2.52
CA THR A 438 -11.83 16.00 2.03
C THR A 438 -12.39 16.15 0.62
N ASP A 439 -13.21 17.17 0.39
CA ASP A 439 -13.80 17.42 -0.93
C ASP A 439 -12.73 17.64 -2.01
N ARG A 440 -11.65 18.33 -1.68
CA ARG A 440 -10.53 18.57 -2.61
C ARG A 440 -9.72 17.31 -2.86
N LEU A 441 -9.47 16.51 -1.81
CA LEU A 441 -8.78 15.22 -1.92
C LEU A 441 -9.60 14.24 -2.79
N VAL A 442 -10.90 14.14 -2.56
CA VAL A 442 -11.79 13.29 -3.37
C VAL A 442 -11.77 13.74 -4.83
N LYS A 443 -11.88 15.04 -5.12
CA LYS A 443 -11.77 15.57 -6.49
C LYS A 443 -10.44 15.24 -7.16
N PHE A 444 -9.34 15.33 -6.42
CA PHE A 444 -8.02 14.93 -6.93
C PHE A 444 -7.98 13.44 -7.25
N LEU A 445 -8.39 12.59 -6.32
CA LEU A 445 -8.40 11.14 -6.51
C LEU A 445 -9.34 10.71 -7.63
N GLU A 446 -10.52 11.33 -7.78
CA GLU A 446 -11.42 11.09 -8.92
C GLU A 446 -10.72 11.33 -10.27
N ARG A 447 -9.95 12.42 -10.39
CA ARG A 447 -9.18 12.72 -11.61
C ARG A 447 -8.10 11.68 -11.86
N VAL A 448 -7.38 11.26 -10.81
CA VAL A 448 -6.36 10.22 -10.90
C VAL A 448 -6.98 8.89 -11.32
N TYR A 449 -8.05 8.44 -10.65
CA TYR A 449 -8.71 7.17 -11.00
C TYR A 449 -9.31 7.18 -12.41
N ASN A 450 -9.83 8.31 -12.88
CA ASN A 450 -10.33 8.43 -14.25
C ASN A 450 -9.24 8.24 -15.33
N ARG A 451 -7.96 8.38 -14.96
CA ARG A 451 -6.83 8.13 -15.85
C ARG A 451 -6.36 6.68 -15.85
N LEU A 452 -6.70 5.92 -14.80
CA LEU A 452 -6.27 4.54 -14.65
C LEU A 452 -7.00 3.62 -15.64
N GLY A 453 -6.31 2.60 -16.08
CA GLY A 453 -6.81 1.52 -16.91
C GLY A 453 -6.59 0.16 -16.25
N ASN A 454 -6.30 -0.84 -17.07
CA ASN A 454 -6.01 -2.18 -16.58
C ASN A 454 -4.64 -2.25 -15.91
N SER A 455 -4.55 -3.13 -14.93
CA SER A 455 -3.30 -3.45 -14.25
C SER A 455 -3.07 -4.95 -14.20
N ILE A 456 -1.81 -5.33 -14.18
CA ILE A 456 -1.37 -6.67 -13.85
C ILE A 456 -0.26 -6.60 -12.80
N SER A 457 -0.30 -7.51 -11.85
CA SER A 457 0.81 -7.72 -10.94
C SER A 457 1.06 -9.21 -10.76
N TYR A 458 2.30 -9.57 -10.46
CA TYR A 458 2.68 -10.94 -10.14
C TYR A 458 3.78 -10.95 -9.09
N SER A 459 3.86 -12.04 -8.34
CA SER A 459 4.91 -12.24 -7.35
C SER A 459 5.72 -13.50 -7.67
N VAL A 460 7.02 -13.39 -7.50
CA VAL A 460 7.98 -14.49 -7.61
C VAL A 460 8.85 -14.55 -6.36
N ILE A 461 9.44 -15.70 -6.10
CA ILE A 461 10.37 -15.89 -5.00
C ILE A 461 11.80 -15.93 -5.54
N GLU A 462 12.62 -15.00 -5.08
CA GLU A 462 14.05 -14.89 -5.39
C GLU A 462 14.86 -15.18 -4.09
N GLY A 463 15.26 -16.43 -3.87
CA GLY A 463 15.94 -16.84 -2.63
C GLY A 463 15.03 -16.68 -1.39
N SER A 464 15.38 -15.76 -0.47
CA SER A 464 14.59 -15.41 0.71
C SER A 464 13.75 -14.13 0.52
N THR A 465 13.57 -13.69 -0.72
CA THR A 465 12.87 -12.47 -1.04
C THR A 465 11.60 -12.77 -1.83
N LEU A 466 10.47 -12.22 -1.38
CA LEU A 466 9.26 -12.11 -2.20
C LEU A 466 9.38 -10.84 -3.04
N VAL A 467 9.33 -10.99 -4.36
CA VAL A 467 9.39 -9.89 -5.32
C VAL A 467 8.07 -9.79 -6.04
N SER A 468 7.36 -8.69 -5.86
CA SER A 468 6.13 -8.39 -6.59
C SER A 468 6.42 -7.35 -7.65
N ARG A 469 6.01 -7.62 -8.89
CA ARG A 469 6.13 -6.71 -10.03
C ARG A 469 4.76 -6.43 -10.61
N GLY A 470 4.55 -5.19 -11.01
CA GLY A 470 3.28 -4.77 -11.58
C GLY A 470 3.45 -3.79 -12.74
N PHE A 471 2.43 -3.75 -13.57
CA PHE A 471 2.24 -2.70 -14.58
C PHE A 471 0.80 -2.21 -14.50
N SER A 472 0.62 -0.90 -14.56
CA SER A 472 -0.69 -0.25 -14.59
C SER A 472 -0.75 0.72 -15.75
N GLU A 473 -1.79 0.60 -16.56
CA GLU A 473 -2.08 1.55 -17.63
C GLU A 473 -2.53 2.87 -17.05
N VAL A 474 -2.02 3.98 -17.58
CA VAL A 474 -2.47 5.33 -17.22
C VAL A 474 -2.59 6.18 -18.49
N ARG A 475 -3.71 6.87 -18.64
CA ARG A 475 -3.93 7.84 -19.69
C ARG A 475 -3.50 9.22 -19.19
N TRP A 476 -2.29 9.65 -19.54
CA TRP A 476 -1.72 10.90 -19.07
C TRP A 476 -2.31 12.17 -19.73
N LYS A 477 -3.09 11.98 -20.80
CA LYS A 477 -3.75 13.09 -21.55
C LYS A 477 -5.23 13.13 -21.27
#